data_cd130a3315346c40444fa0c647cd9264
#
_entry.id   cd130a3315346c40444fa0c647cd9264
#
_cell.length_a   1.000
_cell.length_b   1.000
_cell.length_c   1.000
_cell.angle_alpha   90.00
_cell.angle_beta   90.00
_cell.angle_gamma   90.00
#
_symmetry.space_group_name_H-M   'P 1'
#
loop_
_entity.id
_entity.type
_entity.pdbx_description
1 polymer ?
#
loop_
_entity_poly.entity_id
_entity_poly.type
_entity_poly.pdbx_seq_one_letter_code
_entity_poly.pdbx_strand_id
1 'polypeptide(L)'
;MPRIAVPLLACAFALANTPANSQAGATPATLENRQNALPSTAGELHEPSAQLPTVDDICRVLEQSAAENALPVEFFARVIWQESRFDAQAVSPKGAAGIAQFMPATASWHGLADPFNPIEALRHSAAYLRELLNRFGNLGLAAAAYNAGPTRVSAWLTSHRPLPGETRNYVALVTGWTADEWASSSPPEKADTTIPQGVPCTRLANLILAPKQERQRIAAYVPRWDIQLAAHLSESTAWAIYRDRLKRFGPLIRDHEPIVLHKEIPGMGRAKRYIITIADDNRGPLDKICRKLIAADATCDVLRNPVRTD
;
A
#
# COMPACT_ATOMS: atom_id res chain seq x y z
N MET A 1 -5.51 -0.02 56.59
CA MET A 1 -6.55 -0.83 57.24
C MET A 1 -7.83 -0.76 56.42
N PRO A 2 -8.57 -1.78 56.08
CA PRO A 2 -8.30 -3.22 56.16
C PRO A 2 -8.17 -3.90 54.78
N ARG A 3 -7.55 -5.04 54.78
CA ARG A 3 -7.40 -5.97 53.65
C ARG A 3 -8.70 -6.73 53.40
N ILE A 4 -9.17 -6.80 52.14
CA ILE A 4 -10.25 -7.70 51.73
C ILE A 4 -9.65 -8.91 51.03
N ALA A 5 -9.83 -10.06 51.60
CA ALA A 5 -9.44 -11.35 51.05
C ALA A 5 -10.52 -11.87 50.08
N VAL A 6 -10.08 -12.36 48.92
CA VAL A 6 -10.94 -13.05 47.94
C VAL A 6 -10.70 -14.54 48.04
N PRO A 7 -11.75 -15.39 48.18
CA PRO A 7 -11.57 -16.84 48.26
C PRO A 7 -11.37 -17.46 46.87
N LEU A 8 -10.41 -18.41 46.84
CA LEU A 8 -10.18 -19.32 45.73
C LEU A 8 -11.29 -20.37 45.67
N LEU A 9 -11.97 -20.48 44.57
CA LEU A 9 -12.90 -21.57 44.25
C LEU A 9 -12.17 -22.60 43.39
N ALA A 10 -11.89 -23.78 43.97
CA ALA A 10 -11.33 -24.91 43.29
C ALA A 10 -12.47 -25.70 42.61
N CYS A 11 -12.48 -25.82 41.29
CA CYS A 11 -13.32 -26.78 40.57
C CYS A 11 -12.54 -28.03 40.28
N ALA A 12 -12.96 -29.15 40.93
CA ALA A 12 -12.49 -30.50 40.68
C ALA A 12 -13.12 -31.05 39.40
N PHE A 13 -12.29 -31.48 38.44
CA PHE A 13 -12.74 -32.28 37.29
C PHE A 13 -12.72 -33.77 37.66
N ALA A 14 -13.90 -34.37 37.62
CA ALA A 14 -14.07 -35.82 37.75
C ALA A 14 -13.79 -36.50 36.40
N LEU A 15 -12.86 -37.46 36.43
CA LEU A 15 -12.57 -38.38 35.33
C LEU A 15 -13.62 -39.50 35.35
N ALA A 16 -14.40 -39.67 34.30
CA ALA A 16 -15.25 -40.82 34.06
C ALA A 16 -14.55 -41.76 33.07
N ASN A 17 -14.11 -42.90 33.57
CA ASN A 17 -13.69 -44.09 32.81
C ASN A 17 -14.92 -44.86 32.33
N THR A 18 -14.96 -45.24 31.04
CA THR A 18 -15.85 -46.27 30.51
C THR A 18 -15.03 -47.37 29.83
N PRO A 19 -15.39 -48.66 30.07
CA PRO A 19 -14.56 -49.76 29.62
C PRO A 19 -14.85 -50.22 28.19
N ALA A 20 -13.81 -50.78 27.59
CA ALA A 20 -13.82 -51.45 26.29
C ALA A 20 -14.70 -52.72 26.32
N ASN A 21 -15.46 -52.94 25.25
CA ASN A 21 -16.08 -54.24 24.99
C ASN A 21 -15.55 -54.78 23.66
N SER A 22 -14.82 -55.88 23.78
CA SER A 22 -14.35 -56.73 22.70
C SER A 22 -15.40 -57.78 22.37
N GLN A 23 -15.79 -57.94 21.11
CA GLN A 23 -16.26 -59.22 20.62
C GLN A 23 -15.79 -59.49 19.20
N ALA A 24 -15.27 -60.66 19.04
CA ALA A 24 -14.66 -61.27 17.89
C ALA A 24 -15.68 -61.89 16.90
N GLY A 25 -15.26 -62.01 15.65
CA GLY A 25 -15.49 -63.20 14.86
C GLY A 25 -16.65 -63.20 13.89
N ALA A 26 -16.33 -63.14 12.60
CA ALA A 26 -16.91 -64.06 11.62
C ALA A 26 -16.15 -64.01 10.29
N THR A 27 -15.80 -65.16 9.80
CA THR A 27 -15.07 -65.57 8.61
C THR A 27 -15.82 -65.31 7.28
N PRO A 28 -15.17 -65.46 6.13
CA PRO A 28 -15.60 -64.84 4.85
C PRO A 28 -16.54 -65.70 4.03
N ALA A 29 -17.42 -65.03 3.29
CA ALA A 29 -18.24 -65.67 2.24
C ALA A 29 -17.88 -65.11 0.89
N THR A 30 -17.62 -65.98 0.04
CA THR A 30 -17.31 -66.13 -1.38
C THR A 30 -17.90 -65.11 -2.33
N LEU A 31 -17.06 -64.76 -3.30
CA LEU A 31 -17.28 -64.07 -4.56
C LEU A 31 -18.52 -64.55 -5.32
N GLU A 32 -19.32 -63.60 -5.78
CA GLU A 32 -20.08 -63.80 -7.00
C GLU A 32 -20.10 -62.51 -7.82
N ASN A 33 -19.51 -62.65 -8.97
CA ASN A 33 -19.28 -61.66 -10.01
C ASN A 33 -20.62 -61.30 -10.69
N ARG A 34 -21.12 -60.09 -10.49
CA ARG A 34 -22.12 -59.49 -11.37
C ARG A 34 -21.61 -58.20 -11.96
N GLN A 35 -21.09 -58.33 -13.16
CA GLN A 35 -20.90 -57.19 -14.07
C GLN A 35 -22.29 -56.63 -14.44
N ASN A 36 -22.70 -55.55 -13.80
CA ASN A 36 -23.74 -54.68 -14.30
C ASN A 36 -23.11 -53.33 -14.60
N ALA A 37 -22.96 -53.06 -15.88
CA ALA A 37 -22.55 -51.79 -16.41
C ALA A 37 -23.54 -50.70 -15.99
N LEU A 38 -23.08 -49.78 -15.14
CA LEU A 38 -23.74 -48.50 -14.93
C LEU A 38 -23.27 -47.53 -16.00
N PRO A 39 -24.13 -46.67 -16.56
CA PRO A 39 -23.72 -45.68 -17.53
C PRO A 39 -22.83 -44.66 -16.84
N SER A 40 -21.63 -44.51 -17.37
CA SER A 40 -20.65 -43.47 -17.00
C SER A 40 -21.18 -42.11 -17.46
N THR A 41 -22.00 -41.46 -16.65
CA THR A 41 -22.14 -40.00 -16.69
C THR A 41 -21.06 -39.43 -15.80
N ALA A 42 -19.81 -39.44 -16.27
CA ALA A 42 -18.77 -38.57 -15.80
C ALA A 42 -19.19 -37.15 -16.17
N GLY A 43 -20.07 -36.55 -15.35
CA GLY A 43 -20.12 -35.11 -15.26
C GLY A 43 -18.75 -34.67 -14.76
N GLU A 44 -17.93 -34.15 -15.64
CA GLU A 44 -16.75 -33.39 -15.27
C GLU A 44 -17.22 -32.30 -14.31
N LEU A 45 -16.99 -32.57 -13.02
CA LEU A 45 -16.98 -31.50 -12.05
C LEU A 45 -15.82 -30.61 -12.48
N HIS A 46 -16.11 -29.62 -13.31
CA HIS A 46 -15.21 -28.52 -13.61
C HIS A 46 -15.05 -27.77 -12.30
N GLU A 47 -14.03 -28.16 -11.50
CA GLU A 47 -13.57 -27.31 -10.43
C GLU A 47 -13.21 -25.98 -11.10
N PRO A 48 -13.82 -24.85 -10.68
CA PRO A 48 -13.42 -23.57 -11.22
C PRO A 48 -11.94 -23.42 -10.90
N SER A 49 -11.10 -23.54 -11.91
CA SER A 49 -9.68 -23.16 -11.79
C SER A 49 -9.68 -21.75 -11.21
N ALA A 50 -9.17 -21.58 -9.98
CA ALA A 50 -9.12 -20.30 -9.33
C ALA A 50 -8.20 -19.41 -10.19
N GLN A 51 -8.79 -18.70 -11.13
CA GLN A 51 -8.07 -17.73 -11.95
C GLN A 51 -7.54 -16.66 -11.01
N LEU A 52 -6.26 -16.38 -11.11
CA LEU A 52 -5.65 -15.26 -10.39
C LEU A 52 -6.45 -13.99 -10.70
N PRO A 53 -6.75 -13.16 -9.69
CA PRO A 53 -7.49 -11.93 -9.89
C PRO A 53 -6.80 -11.05 -10.94
N THR A 54 -7.59 -10.53 -11.86
CA THR A 54 -7.11 -9.58 -12.86
C THR A 54 -6.83 -8.22 -12.22
N VAL A 55 -6.13 -7.36 -12.94
CA VAL A 55 -5.92 -5.95 -12.55
C VAL A 55 -7.24 -5.24 -12.30
N ASP A 56 -8.21 -5.46 -13.18
CA ASP A 56 -9.53 -4.84 -13.07
C ASP A 56 -10.28 -5.34 -11.82
N ASP A 57 -10.11 -6.60 -11.43
CA ASP A 57 -10.67 -7.13 -10.19
C ASP A 57 -10.02 -6.49 -8.96
N ILE A 58 -8.71 -6.36 -8.94
CA ILE A 58 -7.97 -5.69 -7.87
C ILE A 58 -8.43 -4.24 -7.74
N CYS A 59 -8.52 -3.52 -8.85
CA CYS A 59 -8.94 -2.12 -8.85
C CYS A 59 -10.38 -1.93 -8.41
N ARG A 60 -11.28 -2.76 -8.90
CA ARG A 60 -12.69 -2.75 -8.50
C ARG A 60 -12.84 -3.00 -6.99
N VAL A 61 -12.12 -3.98 -6.44
CA VAL A 61 -12.18 -4.27 -5.01
C VAL A 61 -11.52 -3.17 -4.18
N LEU A 62 -10.43 -2.56 -4.64
CA LEU A 62 -9.81 -1.42 -3.98
C LEU A 62 -10.78 -0.24 -3.86
N GLU A 63 -11.43 0.15 -4.96
CA GLU A 63 -12.39 1.25 -5.00
C GLU A 63 -13.62 0.95 -4.12
N GLN A 64 -14.15 -0.27 -4.22
CA GLN A 64 -15.26 -0.72 -3.39
C GLN A 64 -14.90 -0.72 -1.90
N SER A 65 -13.75 -1.28 -1.53
CA SER A 65 -13.30 -1.35 -0.13
C SER A 65 -13.04 0.04 0.45
N ALA A 66 -12.51 0.96 -0.36
CA ALA A 66 -12.35 2.36 0.04
C ALA A 66 -13.70 3.01 0.33
N ALA A 67 -14.69 2.83 -0.56
CA ALA A 67 -16.05 3.38 -0.39
C ALA A 67 -16.76 2.80 0.84
N GLU A 68 -16.73 1.47 1.03
CA GLU A 68 -17.33 0.78 2.17
C GLU A 68 -16.75 1.24 3.52
N ASN A 69 -15.47 1.63 3.54
CA ASN A 69 -14.78 2.12 4.72
C ASN A 69 -14.67 3.63 4.78
N ALA A 70 -15.39 4.37 3.92
CA ALA A 70 -15.37 5.83 3.83
C ALA A 70 -13.93 6.40 3.80
N LEU A 71 -13.05 5.77 3.04
CA LEU A 71 -11.68 6.23 2.76
C LEU A 71 -11.65 6.94 1.40
N PRO A 72 -10.87 8.00 1.23
CA PRO A 72 -10.57 8.51 -0.11
C PRO A 72 -9.88 7.42 -0.94
N VAL A 73 -10.39 7.14 -2.14
CA VAL A 73 -9.86 6.07 -3.00
C VAL A 73 -8.38 6.31 -3.32
N GLU A 74 -8.02 7.55 -3.61
CA GLU A 74 -6.65 7.95 -3.94
C GLU A 74 -5.68 7.75 -2.76
N PHE A 75 -6.15 8.01 -1.53
CA PHE A 75 -5.37 7.74 -0.32
C PHE A 75 -5.12 6.24 -0.17
N PHE A 76 -6.17 5.42 -0.30
CA PHE A 76 -6.05 3.98 -0.14
C PHE A 76 -5.18 3.36 -1.24
N ALA A 77 -5.36 3.78 -2.49
CA ALA A 77 -4.52 3.33 -3.61
C ALA A 77 -3.02 3.62 -3.37
N ARG A 78 -2.69 4.76 -2.76
CA ARG A 78 -1.31 5.11 -2.42
C ARG A 78 -0.75 4.30 -1.27
N VAL A 79 -1.58 3.99 -0.27
CA VAL A 79 -1.18 3.06 0.79
C VAL A 79 -0.76 1.74 0.16
N ILE A 80 -1.62 1.13 -0.66
CA ILE A 80 -1.33 -0.15 -1.32
C ILE A 80 -0.11 -0.06 -2.27
N TRP A 81 0.01 1.05 -3.01
CA TRP A 81 1.19 1.30 -3.82
C TRP A 81 2.46 1.36 -2.98
N GLN A 82 2.45 2.06 -1.86
CA GLN A 82 3.61 2.23 -1.01
C GLN A 82 3.98 0.93 -0.30
N GLU A 83 3.01 0.06 0.00
CA GLU A 83 3.25 -1.24 0.63
C GLU A 83 3.93 -2.22 -0.32
N SER A 84 3.34 -2.48 -1.47
CA SER A 84 3.78 -3.58 -2.34
C SER A 84 3.94 -3.19 -3.80
N ARG A 85 3.53 -1.98 -4.18
CA ARG A 85 3.30 -1.60 -5.59
C ARG A 85 2.29 -2.54 -6.27
N PHE A 86 1.28 -2.94 -5.53
CA PHE A 86 0.23 -3.90 -5.91
C PHE A 86 0.75 -5.33 -6.18
N ASP A 87 1.94 -5.68 -5.77
CA ASP A 87 2.44 -7.05 -5.89
C ASP A 87 1.81 -7.94 -4.81
N ALA A 88 0.86 -8.79 -5.23
CA ALA A 88 0.17 -9.71 -4.33
C ALA A 88 1.10 -10.79 -3.72
N GLN A 89 2.29 -10.98 -4.32
CA GLN A 89 3.27 -11.96 -3.84
C GLN A 89 4.45 -11.31 -3.10
N ALA A 90 4.36 -10.02 -2.81
CA ALA A 90 5.42 -9.31 -2.12
C ALA A 90 5.64 -9.84 -0.70
N VAL A 91 6.91 -10.05 -0.34
CA VAL A 91 7.32 -10.37 1.03
C VAL A 91 8.45 -9.45 1.43
N SER A 92 8.27 -8.71 2.52
CA SER A 92 9.30 -7.83 3.03
C SER A 92 10.37 -8.60 3.82
N PRO A 93 11.58 -8.05 4.02
CA PRO A 93 12.60 -8.66 4.87
C PRO A 93 12.15 -8.88 6.33
N LYS A 94 11.12 -8.16 6.78
CA LYS A 94 10.54 -8.28 8.13
C LYS A 94 9.38 -9.28 8.18
N GLY A 95 9.03 -9.92 7.05
CA GLY A 95 7.95 -10.90 6.96
C GLY A 95 6.55 -10.32 6.76
N ALA A 96 6.42 -9.05 6.38
CA ALA A 96 5.14 -8.52 5.90
C ALA A 96 4.81 -9.13 4.53
N ALA A 97 3.55 -9.49 4.30
CA ALA A 97 3.14 -10.32 3.18
C ALA A 97 1.97 -9.74 2.37
N GLY A 98 2.00 -10.01 1.06
CA GLY A 98 0.93 -9.73 0.11
C GLY A 98 0.81 -8.27 -0.30
N ILE A 99 -0.27 -7.97 -1.03
CA ILE A 99 -0.52 -6.67 -1.63
C ILE A 99 -0.58 -5.52 -0.62
N ALA A 100 -1.05 -5.79 0.60
CA ALA A 100 -1.24 -4.81 1.68
C ALA A 100 -0.19 -4.94 2.81
N GLN A 101 0.82 -5.79 2.63
CA GLN A 101 1.95 -6.00 3.53
C GLN A 101 1.55 -6.21 5.00
N PHE A 102 0.60 -7.12 5.24
CA PHE A 102 0.24 -7.49 6.59
C PHE A 102 1.38 -8.25 7.27
N MET A 103 1.74 -7.82 8.48
CA MET A 103 2.54 -8.65 9.37
C MET A 103 1.72 -9.86 9.85
N PRO A 104 2.31 -11.06 10.02
CA PRO A 104 1.56 -12.27 10.39
C PRO A 104 0.65 -12.09 11.62
N ALA A 105 1.15 -11.44 12.68
CA ALA A 105 0.36 -11.16 13.87
C ALA A 105 -0.82 -10.22 13.59
N THR A 106 -0.65 -9.22 12.72
CA THR A 106 -1.69 -8.27 12.34
C THR A 106 -2.74 -8.96 11.47
N ALA A 107 -2.32 -9.80 10.50
CA ALA A 107 -3.21 -10.60 9.67
C ALA A 107 -4.10 -11.51 10.54
N SER A 108 -3.49 -12.25 11.46
CA SER A 108 -4.22 -13.12 12.39
C SER A 108 -5.21 -12.35 13.26
N TRP A 109 -4.82 -11.18 13.78
CA TRP A 109 -5.70 -10.37 14.62
C TRP A 109 -6.92 -9.85 13.86
N HIS A 110 -6.73 -9.47 12.60
CA HIS A 110 -7.81 -8.99 11.74
C HIS A 110 -8.57 -10.11 11.01
N GLY A 111 -8.24 -11.40 11.28
CA GLY A 111 -8.93 -12.54 10.66
C GLY A 111 -8.60 -12.73 9.16
N LEU A 112 -7.52 -12.14 8.67
CA LEU A 112 -7.04 -12.35 7.31
C LEU A 112 -6.35 -13.71 7.24
N ALA A 113 -7.02 -14.69 6.60
CA ALA A 113 -6.53 -16.06 6.52
C ALA A 113 -5.34 -16.20 5.56
N ASP A 114 -5.42 -15.53 4.40
CA ASP A 114 -4.37 -15.54 3.37
C ASP A 114 -4.00 -14.12 2.94
N PRO A 115 -2.86 -13.59 3.41
CA PRO A 115 -2.40 -12.26 3.00
C PRO A 115 -1.97 -12.18 1.53
N PHE A 116 -1.77 -13.33 0.85
CA PHE A 116 -1.46 -13.38 -0.57
C PHE A 116 -2.71 -13.38 -1.47
N ASN A 117 -3.90 -13.56 -0.89
CA ASN A 117 -5.16 -13.30 -1.59
C ASN A 117 -5.40 -11.79 -1.66
N PRO A 118 -5.18 -11.14 -2.82
CA PRO A 118 -5.23 -9.69 -2.90
C PRO A 118 -6.63 -9.12 -2.65
N ILE A 119 -7.68 -9.88 -2.95
CA ILE A 119 -9.07 -9.45 -2.74
C ILE A 119 -9.40 -9.35 -1.25
N GLU A 120 -9.03 -10.38 -0.48
CA GLU A 120 -9.23 -10.37 0.98
C GLU A 120 -8.31 -9.35 1.65
N ALA A 121 -7.04 -9.32 1.26
CA ALA A 121 -6.07 -8.39 1.84
C ALA A 121 -6.48 -6.92 1.64
N LEU A 122 -7.04 -6.54 0.49
CA LEU A 122 -7.55 -5.18 0.26
C LEU A 122 -8.72 -4.84 1.18
N ARG A 123 -9.69 -5.75 1.35
CA ARG A 123 -10.85 -5.55 2.23
C ARG A 123 -10.40 -5.36 3.68
N HIS A 124 -9.55 -6.25 4.17
CA HIS A 124 -9.01 -6.16 5.53
C HIS A 124 -8.14 -4.92 5.75
N SER A 125 -7.37 -4.54 4.74
CA SER A 125 -6.55 -3.32 4.79
C SER A 125 -7.38 -2.04 4.90
N ALA A 126 -8.44 -1.92 4.11
CA ALA A 126 -9.35 -0.78 4.18
C ALA A 126 -10.06 -0.71 5.54
N ALA A 127 -10.54 -1.84 6.06
CA ALA A 127 -11.15 -1.91 7.38
C ALA A 127 -10.17 -1.50 8.50
N TYR A 128 -8.94 -2.00 8.43
CA TYR A 128 -7.90 -1.64 9.39
C TYR A 128 -7.52 -0.16 9.31
N LEU A 129 -7.39 0.40 8.12
CA LEU A 129 -7.18 1.85 7.95
C LEU A 129 -8.32 2.67 8.54
N ARG A 130 -9.57 2.23 8.40
CA ARG A 130 -10.73 2.88 9.02
C ARG A 130 -10.65 2.83 10.55
N GLU A 131 -10.28 1.69 11.13
CA GLU A 131 -10.05 1.57 12.56
C GLU A 131 -8.97 2.56 13.06
N LEU A 132 -7.84 2.62 12.35
CA LEU A 132 -6.76 3.54 12.66
C LEU A 132 -7.19 5.00 12.50
N LEU A 133 -7.97 5.32 11.48
CA LEU A 133 -8.53 6.66 11.29
C LEU A 133 -9.47 7.06 12.42
N ASN A 134 -10.33 6.16 12.86
CA ASN A 134 -11.21 6.39 14.00
C ASN A 134 -10.41 6.60 15.30
N ARG A 135 -9.31 5.87 15.48
CA ARG A 135 -8.44 5.96 16.66
C ARG A 135 -7.62 7.25 16.70
N PHE A 136 -7.08 7.69 15.57
CA PHE A 136 -6.13 8.79 15.51
C PHE A 136 -6.69 10.10 14.93
N GLY A 137 -7.89 10.06 14.38
CA GLY A 137 -8.66 11.24 13.98
C GLY A 137 -8.33 11.83 12.61
N ASN A 138 -7.23 11.44 11.96
CA ASN A 138 -6.89 11.93 10.62
C ASN A 138 -6.10 10.91 9.79
N LEU A 139 -6.10 11.13 8.45
CA LEU A 139 -5.50 10.20 7.48
C LEU A 139 -3.99 10.06 7.66
N GLY A 140 -3.28 11.11 8.03
CA GLY A 140 -1.84 11.05 8.18
C GLY A 140 -1.39 10.24 9.38
N LEU A 141 -2.08 10.39 10.51
CA LEU A 141 -1.81 9.59 11.71
C LEU A 141 -2.25 8.13 11.52
N ALA A 142 -3.34 7.90 10.77
CA ALA A 142 -3.76 6.55 10.38
C ALA A 142 -2.69 5.88 9.49
N ALA A 143 -2.16 6.58 8.50
CA ALA A 143 -1.06 6.09 7.66
C ALA A 143 0.21 5.81 8.46
N ALA A 144 0.57 6.70 9.40
CA ALA A 144 1.68 6.47 10.31
C ALA A 144 1.50 5.20 11.15
N ALA A 145 0.28 4.99 11.66
CA ALA A 145 -0.06 3.83 12.48
C ALA A 145 -0.13 2.52 11.67
N TYR A 146 -0.55 2.59 10.42
CA TYR A 146 -0.51 1.46 9.50
C TYR A 146 0.93 0.97 9.29
N ASN A 147 1.85 1.89 9.00
CA ASN A 147 3.26 1.57 8.72
C ASN A 147 4.06 1.23 9.99
N ALA A 148 3.95 2.02 11.07
CA ALA A 148 4.79 1.87 12.26
C ALA A 148 4.14 1.08 13.40
N GLY A 149 2.86 0.80 13.30
CA GLY A 149 2.02 0.25 14.37
C GLY A 149 1.43 1.32 15.30
N PRO A 150 0.17 1.12 15.75
CA PRO A 150 -0.56 2.11 16.54
C PRO A 150 0.09 2.46 17.89
N THR A 151 0.74 1.49 18.54
CA THR A 151 1.44 1.74 19.81
C THR A 151 2.58 2.73 19.66
N ARG A 152 3.32 2.66 18.54
CA ARG A 152 4.45 3.55 18.29
C ARG A 152 3.99 4.98 18.01
N VAL A 153 2.90 5.12 17.25
CA VAL A 153 2.31 6.44 16.98
C VAL A 153 1.75 7.04 18.27
N SER A 154 1.05 6.27 19.10
CA SER A 154 0.60 6.74 20.42
C SER A 154 1.77 7.20 21.29
N ALA A 155 2.87 6.43 21.36
CA ALA A 155 4.06 6.82 22.13
C ALA A 155 4.75 8.08 21.56
N TRP A 156 4.75 8.28 20.27
CA TRP A 156 5.25 9.51 19.65
C TRP A 156 4.40 10.73 20.04
N LEU A 157 3.08 10.61 19.96
CA LEU A 157 2.18 11.71 20.29
C LEU A 157 2.18 12.08 21.78
N THR A 158 2.33 11.10 22.69
CA THR A 158 2.21 11.33 24.13
C THR A 158 3.55 11.46 24.85
N SER A 159 4.56 10.72 24.42
CA SER A 159 5.86 10.63 25.13
C SER A 159 7.02 11.19 24.30
N HIS A 160 6.74 11.85 23.19
CA HIS A 160 7.71 12.43 22.26
C HIS A 160 8.80 11.44 21.78
N ARG A 161 8.53 10.13 21.82
CA ARG A 161 9.43 9.14 21.23
C ARG A 161 9.46 9.36 19.72
N PRO A 162 10.62 9.51 19.10
CA PRO A 162 10.70 9.87 17.70
C PRO A 162 10.05 8.80 16.81
N LEU A 163 9.26 9.26 15.85
CA LEU A 163 8.74 8.41 14.79
C LEU A 163 9.90 8.03 13.83
N PRO A 164 10.01 6.77 13.38
CA PRO A 164 11.05 6.38 12.43
C PRO A 164 11.05 7.27 11.18
N GLY A 165 12.23 7.54 10.62
CA GLY A 165 12.37 8.30 9.38
C GLY A 165 11.62 7.64 8.22
N GLU A 166 11.64 6.30 8.14
CA GLU A 166 10.86 5.51 7.19
C GLU A 166 9.36 5.85 7.27
N THR A 167 8.79 5.88 8.48
CA THR A 167 7.38 6.19 8.69
C THR A 167 7.05 7.64 8.37
N ARG A 168 7.95 8.59 8.69
CA ARG A 168 7.79 10.01 8.31
C ARG A 168 7.73 10.18 6.80
N ASN A 169 8.62 9.50 6.08
CA ASN A 169 8.62 9.50 4.62
C ASN A 169 7.37 8.82 4.05
N TYR A 170 6.97 7.69 4.63
CA TYR A 170 5.75 7.00 4.25
C TYR A 170 4.52 7.91 4.31
N VAL A 171 4.32 8.61 5.44
CA VAL A 171 3.21 9.55 5.60
C VAL A 171 3.22 10.64 4.53
N ALA A 172 4.41 11.22 4.27
CA ALA A 172 4.54 12.27 3.26
C ALA A 172 4.22 11.76 1.84
N LEU A 173 4.66 10.54 1.50
CA LEU A 173 4.39 9.92 0.19
C LEU A 173 2.90 9.60 0.01
N VAL A 174 2.24 9.09 1.05
CA VAL A 174 0.85 8.65 0.98
C VAL A 174 -0.13 9.82 1.06
N THR A 175 0.19 10.87 1.83
CA THR A 175 -0.75 11.96 2.11
C THR A 175 -0.38 13.30 1.49
N GLY A 176 0.83 13.46 1.03
CA GLY A 176 1.37 14.75 0.56
C GLY A 176 1.80 15.70 1.69
N TRP A 177 1.60 15.34 2.97
CA TRP A 177 1.92 16.16 4.14
C TRP A 177 2.84 15.39 5.09
N THR A 178 3.66 16.11 5.85
CA THR A 178 4.54 15.48 6.85
C THR A 178 3.74 14.92 8.03
N ALA A 179 4.32 13.95 8.74
CA ALA A 179 3.70 13.41 9.95
C ALA A 179 3.50 14.49 11.04
N ASP A 180 4.42 15.46 11.12
CA ASP A 180 4.34 16.56 12.10
C ASP A 180 3.21 17.55 11.76
N GLU A 181 2.96 17.82 10.47
CA GLU A 181 1.81 18.62 10.03
C GLU A 181 0.49 17.94 10.42
N TRP A 182 0.40 16.61 10.26
CA TRP A 182 -0.76 15.84 10.67
C TRP A 182 -0.95 15.77 12.20
N ALA A 183 0.12 15.84 12.97
CA ALA A 183 0.09 15.87 14.43
C ALA A 183 -0.10 17.27 15.02
N SER A 184 -0.12 18.31 14.20
CA SER A 184 -0.28 19.69 14.65
C SER A 184 -1.68 19.98 15.21
N SER A 185 -1.84 21.11 15.90
CA SER A 185 -3.13 21.60 16.39
C SER A 185 -4.10 22.02 15.28
N SER A 186 -3.59 22.19 14.06
CA SER A 186 -4.37 22.50 12.85
C SER A 186 -3.94 21.56 11.72
N PRO A 187 -4.30 20.28 11.79
CA PRO A 187 -3.92 19.32 10.79
C PRO A 187 -4.59 19.61 9.44
N PRO A 188 -4.02 19.12 8.33
CA PRO A 188 -4.67 19.19 7.02
C PRO A 188 -6.06 18.54 7.06
N GLU A 189 -7.05 19.17 6.42
CA GLU A 189 -8.42 18.63 6.37
C GLU A 189 -8.51 17.37 5.50
N LYS A 190 -7.63 17.26 4.50
CA LYS A 190 -7.58 16.14 3.56
C LYS A 190 -6.15 15.86 3.13
N ALA A 191 -5.91 14.64 2.69
CA ALA A 191 -4.67 14.30 2.02
C ALA A 191 -4.51 15.20 0.78
N ASP A 192 -3.31 15.80 0.63
CA ASP A 192 -2.96 16.52 -0.60
C ASP A 192 -2.59 15.48 -1.66
N THR A 193 -3.61 15.05 -2.39
CA THR A 193 -3.48 14.08 -3.46
C THR A 193 -3.10 14.76 -4.77
N THR A 194 -2.15 15.67 -4.75
CA THR A 194 -1.63 16.34 -5.96
C THR A 194 -0.83 15.42 -6.90
N ILE A 195 -0.77 14.14 -6.63
CA ILE A 195 -0.64 13.15 -7.70
C ILE A 195 -1.95 13.23 -8.48
N PRO A 196 -1.95 13.26 -9.81
CA PRO A 196 -3.14 13.55 -10.59
C PRO A 196 -4.34 12.79 -10.07
N GLN A 197 -5.39 13.52 -9.66
CA GLN A 197 -6.68 12.90 -9.41
C GLN A 197 -7.05 12.16 -10.69
N GLY A 198 -7.29 10.87 -10.60
CA GLY A 198 -7.76 10.10 -11.74
C GLY A 198 -6.68 9.36 -12.53
N VAL A 199 -5.49 9.06 -11.97
CA VAL A 199 -4.77 7.90 -12.49
C VAL A 199 -5.62 6.68 -12.15
N PRO A 200 -6.31 6.07 -13.14
CA PRO A 200 -7.12 4.91 -12.85
C PRO A 200 -6.25 3.87 -12.14
N CYS A 201 -6.78 3.21 -11.13
CA CYS A 201 -6.10 2.11 -10.45
C CYS A 201 -5.55 1.10 -11.48
N THR A 202 -6.27 0.87 -12.57
CA THR A 202 -5.84 0.04 -13.70
C THR A 202 -4.52 0.47 -14.33
N ARG A 203 -4.24 1.78 -14.43
CA ARG A 203 -2.95 2.26 -14.96
C ARG A 203 -1.81 2.00 -13.98
N LEU A 204 -2.04 2.21 -12.68
CA LEU A 204 -1.08 1.87 -11.64
C LEU A 204 -0.83 0.35 -11.61
N ALA A 205 -1.87 -0.45 -11.65
CA ALA A 205 -1.78 -1.89 -11.62
C ALA A 205 -1.13 -2.49 -12.87
N ASN A 206 -1.37 -1.97 -14.07
CA ASN A 206 -0.72 -2.42 -15.31
C ASN A 206 0.80 -2.20 -15.30
N LEU A 207 1.27 -1.13 -14.66
CA LEU A 207 2.70 -0.91 -14.46
C LEU A 207 3.36 -2.01 -13.62
N ILE A 208 2.60 -2.73 -12.83
CA ILE A 208 3.08 -3.62 -11.76
C ILE A 208 2.96 -5.08 -12.10
N LEU A 209 1.93 -5.47 -12.83
CA LEU A 209 1.75 -6.83 -13.32
C LEU A 209 2.62 -7.13 -14.55
N ALA A 210 3.32 -6.12 -15.07
CA ALA A 210 4.34 -6.32 -16.08
C ALA A 210 5.43 -7.29 -15.57
N PRO A 211 6.01 -8.12 -16.44
CA PRO A 211 7.11 -9.02 -16.08
C PRO A 211 8.22 -8.28 -15.32
N LYS A 212 8.93 -8.99 -14.42
CA LYS A 212 9.95 -8.37 -13.55
C LYS A 212 10.95 -7.50 -14.32
N GLN A 213 11.35 -7.92 -15.52
CA GLN A 213 12.24 -7.16 -16.41
C GLN A 213 11.56 -5.88 -16.91
N GLU A 214 10.28 -5.95 -17.29
CA GLU A 214 9.52 -4.79 -17.73
C GLU A 214 9.25 -3.83 -16.57
N ARG A 215 8.97 -4.35 -15.35
CA ARG A 215 8.89 -3.55 -14.13
C ARG A 215 10.19 -2.80 -13.84
N GLN A 216 11.33 -3.45 -14.01
CA GLN A 216 12.64 -2.81 -13.84
C GLN A 216 12.90 -1.75 -14.92
N ARG A 217 12.51 -2.00 -16.18
CA ARG A 217 12.59 -1.01 -17.25
C ARG A 217 11.68 0.19 -16.99
N ILE A 218 10.44 -0.06 -16.57
CA ILE A 218 9.46 1.00 -16.26
C ILE A 218 9.89 1.79 -15.01
N ALA A 219 10.35 1.12 -13.95
CA ALA A 219 10.85 1.78 -12.74
C ALA A 219 12.19 2.53 -12.97
N ALA A 220 12.98 2.09 -13.95
CA ALA A 220 14.21 2.77 -14.36
C ALA A 220 13.99 3.79 -15.48
N TYR A 221 12.77 3.81 -16.05
CA TYR A 221 12.46 4.69 -17.15
C TYR A 221 12.37 6.14 -16.66
N VAL A 222 13.27 6.95 -17.13
CA VAL A 222 13.26 8.41 -16.95
C VAL A 222 13.04 9.02 -18.31
N PRO A 223 11.93 9.75 -18.52
CA PRO A 223 11.67 10.42 -19.79
C PRO A 223 12.84 11.30 -20.23
N ARG A 224 12.98 11.52 -21.53
CA ARG A 224 14.15 12.23 -22.12
C ARG A 224 14.28 13.66 -21.66
N TRP A 225 13.20 14.30 -21.29
CA TRP A 225 13.16 15.72 -20.95
C TRP A 225 12.43 15.90 -19.64
N ASP A 226 12.87 16.86 -18.84
CA ASP A 226 12.19 17.22 -17.58
C ASP A 226 12.19 18.72 -17.31
N ILE A 227 11.26 19.13 -16.46
CA ILE A 227 11.21 20.44 -15.81
C ILE A 227 11.37 20.21 -14.31
N GLN A 228 12.44 20.68 -13.70
CA GLN A 228 12.65 20.54 -12.27
C GLN A 228 11.81 21.56 -11.50
N LEU A 229 10.91 21.06 -10.68
CA LEU A 229 9.99 21.88 -9.89
C LEU A 229 10.45 22.06 -8.45
N ALA A 230 11.20 21.10 -7.90
CA ALA A 230 11.78 21.20 -6.56
C ALA A 230 13.03 20.33 -6.49
N ALA A 231 14.01 20.73 -5.65
CA ALA A 231 15.18 19.92 -5.35
C ALA A 231 15.67 20.19 -3.94
N HIS A 232 15.93 19.12 -3.15
CA HIS A 232 16.49 19.23 -1.81
C HIS A 232 17.24 17.96 -1.40
N LEU A 233 18.10 18.04 -0.39
CA LEU A 233 18.78 16.87 0.19
C LEU A 233 17.82 15.95 0.95
N SER A 234 16.75 16.50 1.49
CA SER A 234 15.65 15.75 2.14
C SER A 234 14.47 15.67 1.20
N GLU A 235 13.91 14.48 1.05
CA GLU A 235 12.74 14.23 0.20
C GLU A 235 11.51 15.00 0.69
N SER A 236 11.25 14.99 1.99
CA SER A 236 10.12 15.72 2.58
C SER A 236 10.19 17.23 2.29
N THR A 237 11.38 17.80 2.35
CA THR A 237 11.59 19.23 2.01
C THR A 237 11.41 19.48 0.51
N ALA A 238 11.87 18.57 -0.36
CA ALA A 238 11.61 18.68 -1.80
C ALA A 238 10.10 18.68 -2.10
N TRP A 239 9.35 17.80 -1.45
CA TRP A 239 7.89 17.78 -1.55
C TRP A 239 7.23 19.06 -0.99
N ALA A 240 7.75 19.62 0.11
CA ALA A 240 7.23 20.89 0.64
C ALA A 240 7.41 22.04 -0.36
N ILE A 241 8.59 22.15 -0.99
CA ILE A 241 8.87 23.13 -2.05
C ILE A 241 7.93 22.93 -3.25
N TYR A 242 7.72 21.67 -3.67
CA TYR A 242 6.81 21.37 -4.77
C TYR A 242 5.37 21.79 -4.46
N ARG A 243 4.86 21.49 -3.24
CA ARG A 243 3.53 21.93 -2.81
C ARG A 243 3.37 23.45 -2.82
N ASP A 244 4.40 24.18 -2.41
CA ASP A 244 4.36 25.64 -2.46
C ASP A 244 4.28 26.14 -3.91
N ARG A 245 5.04 25.53 -4.83
CA ARG A 245 4.90 25.80 -6.27
C ARG A 245 3.52 25.45 -6.81
N LEU A 246 2.90 24.36 -6.37
CA LEU A 246 1.53 24.01 -6.74
C LEU A 246 0.50 25.05 -6.28
N LYS A 247 0.65 25.64 -5.10
CA LYS A 247 -0.23 26.73 -4.65
C LYS A 247 -0.14 27.93 -5.60
N ARG A 248 1.05 28.26 -6.06
CA ARG A 248 1.29 29.43 -6.90
C ARG A 248 1.00 29.18 -8.39
N PHE A 249 1.38 28.00 -8.90
CA PHE A 249 1.35 27.68 -10.33
C PHE A 249 0.47 26.46 -10.65
N GLY A 250 -0.41 26.04 -9.73
CA GLY A 250 -1.25 24.85 -9.86
C GLY A 250 -1.97 24.69 -11.20
N PRO A 251 -2.63 25.73 -11.73
CA PRO A 251 -3.31 25.64 -13.03
C PRO A 251 -2.39 25.25 -14.22
N LEU A 252 -1.07 25.42 -14.08
CA LEU A 252 -0.09 25.15 -15.14
C LEU A 252 0.59 23.79 -15.00
N ILE A 253 0.63 23.21 -13.79
CA ILE A 253 1.43 22.01 -13.48
C ILE A 253 0.64 20.88 -12.88
N ARG A 254 -0.59 21.13 -12.37
CA ARG A 254 -1.41 20.15 -11.66
C ARG A 254 -1.78 18.93 -12.49
N ASP A 255 -2.00 19.12 -13.80
CA ASP A 255 -2.44 18.06 -14.71
C ASP A 255 -1.29 17.14 -15.17
N HIS A 256 -0.10 17.36 -14.62
CA HIS A 256 1.09 16.59 -14.94
C HIS A 256 1.57 15.81 -13.71
N GLU A 257 1.83 14.52 -13.91
CA GLU A 257 2.32 13.63 -12.87
C GLU A 257 3.79 13.97 -12.51
N PRO A 258 4.09 14.31 -11.24
CA PRO A 258 5.46 14.55 -10.83
C PRO A 258 6.22 13.24 -10.67
N ILE A 259 7.47 13.22 -11.10
CA ILE A 259 8.42 12.13 -10.91
C ILE A 259 9.44 12.55 -9.86
N VAL A 260 9.80 11.65 -8.95
CA VAL A 260 10.89 11.88 -7.99
C VAL A 260 12.16 11.21 -8.49
N LEU A 261 13.18 12.01 -8.70
CA LEU A 261 14.53 11.55 -9.06
C LEU A 261 15.47 11.74 -7.88
N HIS A 262 16.39 10.79 -7.66
CA HIS A 262 17.44 10.94 -6.64
C HIS A 262 18.81 10.89 -7.33
N LYS A 263 19.31 12.06 -7.70
CA LYS A 263 20.56 12.20 -8.48
C LYS A 263 21.39 13.41 -8.05
N GLU A 264 22.65 13.44 -8.46
CA GLU A 264 23.47 14.65 -8.36
C GLU A 264 22.97 15.73 -9.32
N ILE A 265 23.03 16.98 -8.89
CA ILE A 265 22.73 18.14 -9.74
C ILE A 265 24.06 18.79 -10.12
N PRO A 266 24.39 18.94 -11.39
CA PRO A 266 25.60 19.63 -11.82
C PRO A 266 25.69 21.03 -11.21
N GLY A 267 26.87 21.38 -10.66
CA GLY A 267 27.10 22.69 -10.04
C GLY A 267 26.64 22.79 -8.58
N MET A 268 25.99 21.76 -8.00
CA MET A 268 25.52 21.77 -6.60
C MET A 268 26.26 20.77 -5.69
N GLY A 269 27.48 20.38 -6.07
CA GLY A 269 28.30 19.41 -5.34
C GLY A 269 27.88 17.95 -5.59
N ARG A 270 28.58 16.98 -4.93
CA ARG A 270 28.39 15.52 -5.15
C ARG A 270 27.24 14.90 -4.37
N ALA A 271 26.60 15.65 -3.50
CA ALA A 271 25.47 15.12 -2.73
C ALA A 271 24.25 14.93 -3.63
N LYS A 272 23.71 13.70 -3.66
CA LYS A 272 22.46 13.41 -4.36
C LYS A 272 21.30 14.14 -3.71
N ARG A 273 20.41 14.67 -4.52
CA ARG A 273 19.21 15.39 -4.10
C ARG A 273 17.96 14.69 -4.61
N TYR A 274 16.91 14.79 -3.84
CA TYR A 274 15.56 14.47 -4.28
C TYR A 274 15.06 15.62 -5.15
N ILE A 275 14.75 15.31 -6.40
CA ILE A 275 14.29 16.25 -7.41
C ILE A 275 12.88 15.87 -7.79
N ILE A 276 11.93 16.79 -7.63
CA ILE A 276 10.57 16.59 -8.11
C ILE A 276 10.44 17.30 -9.44
N THR A 277 10.05 16.55 -10.45
CA THR A 277 10.08 16.99 -11.85
C THR A 277 8.83 16.54 -12.60
N ILE A 278 8.41 17.31 -13.60
CA ILE A 278 7.50 16.86 -14.65
C ILE A 278 8.35 16.46 -15.84
N ALA A 279 8.11 15.29 -16.41
CA ALA A 279 8.94 14.76 -17.46
C ALA A 279 8.11 14.21 -18.62
N ASP A 280 8.67 14.25 -19.83
CA ASP A 280 8.06 13.78 -21.08
C ASP A 280 9.15 13.34 -22.06
N ASP A 281 8.85 12.42 -22.95
CA ASP A 281 9.76 12.02 -24.03
C ASP A 281 9.84 13.06 -25.14
N ASN A 282 8.81 13.89 -25.25
CA ASN A 282 8.75 14.98 -26.20
C ASN A 282 9.00 16.30 -25.48
N ARG A 283 9.95 17.05 -25.96
CA ARG A 283 10.30 18.36 -25.41
C ARG A 283 9.17 19.40 -25.54
N GLY A 284 8.40 19.33 -26.65
CA GLY A 284 7.41 20.34 -27.01
C GLY A 284 6.33 20.63 -25.95
N PRO A 285 5.71 19.62 -25.29
CA PRO A 285 4.79 19.83 -24.19
C PRO A 285 5.43 20.60 -23.04
N LEU A 286 6.64 20.21 -22.63
CA LEU A 286 7.38 20.83 -21.54
C LEU A 286 7.78 22.29 -21.87
N ASP A 287 8.19 22.57 -23.10
CA ASP A 287 8.47 23.95 -23.55
C ASP A 287 7.22 24.86 -23.46
N LYS A 288 6.02 24.28 -23.70
CA LYS A 288 4.75 25.04 -23.54
C LYS A 288 4.48 25.36 -22.09
N ILE A 289 4.71 24.39 -21.18
CA ILE A 289 4.56 24.59 -19.73
C ILE A 289 5.56 25.62 -19.24
N CYS A 290 6.84 25.48 -19.63
CA CYS A 290 7.90 26.41 -19.27
C CYS A 290 7.61 27.85 -19.68
N ARG A 291 7.16 28.09 -20.93
CA ARG A 291 6.76 29.44 -21.37
C ARG A 291 5.66 30.04 -20.50
N LYS A 292 4.66 29.24 -20.10
CA LYS A 292 3.58 29.71 -19.24
C LYS A 292 4.08 29.97 -17.80
N LEU A 293 4.98 29.14 -17.28
CA LEU A 293 5.60 29.36 -15.98
C LEU A 293 6.45 30.63 -15.95
N ILE A 294 7.26 30.88 -17.00
CA ILE A 294 8.05 32.09 -17.14
C ILE A 294 7.15 33.32 -17.24
N ALA A 295 6.05 33.24 -18.00
CA ALA A 295 5.06 34.32 -18.10
C ALA A 295 4.34 34.60 -16.76
N ALA A 296 4.36 33.66 -15.83
CA ALA A 296 3.84 33.79 -14.48
C ALA A 296 4.94 34.07 -13.43
N ASP A 297 6.09 34.58 -13.84
CA ASP A 297 7.22 34.98 -13.00
C ASP A 297 7.93 33.81 -12.29
N ALA A 298 7.87 32.61 -12.87
CA ALA A 298 8.65 31.46 -12.40
C ALA A 298 9.90 31.26 -13.28
N THR A 299 10.96 30.74 -12.64
CA THR A 299 12.10 30.19 -13.38
C THR A 299 11.76 28.81 -13.90
N CYS A 300 12.05 28.54 -15.18
CA CYS A 300 11.81 27.24 -15.79
C CYS A 300 12.80 26.95 -16.92
N ASP A 301 13.41 25.77 -16.84
CA ASP A 301 14.27 25.23 -17.87
C ASP A 301 13.86 23.80 -18.20
N VAL A 302 13.81 23.48 -19.50
CA VAL A 302 13.60 22.10 -19.96
C VAL A 302 14.94 21.42 -20.10
N LEU A 303 15.24 20.49 -19.21
CA LEU A 303 16.49 19.77 -19.13
C LEU A 303 16.40 18.43 -19.86
N ARG A 304 17.54 18.00 -20.40
CA ARG A 304 17.65 16.67 -21.00
C ARG A 304 18.19 15.69 -19.95
N ASN A 305 17.46 14.63 -19.71
CA ASN A 305 17.95 13.54 -18.89
C ASN A 305 19.02 12.74 -19.65
N PRO A 306 20.13 12.39 -19.00
CA PRO A 306 21.13 11.53 -19.63
C PRO A 306 20.48 10.18 -19.97
N VAL A 307 20.65 9.75 -21.23
CA VAL A 307 20.28 8.40 -21.65
C VAL A 307 21.13 7.45 -20.81
N ARG A 308 20.54 6.56 -20.02
CA ARG A 308 21.26 5.41 -19.48
C ARG A 308 21.61 4.54 -20.69
N THR A 309 22.86 4.55 -21.08
CA THR A 309 23.41 3.48 -21.89
C THR A 309 23.54 2.27 -20.95
N ASP A 310 22.65 1.29 -21.15
CA ASP A 310 22.75 -0.02 -20.55
C ASP A 310 24.01 -0.75 -21.05
#